data_1b5fc87813033beeb91abcc8bdb3fd5b
#
_entry.id   1b5fc87813033beeb91abcc8bdb3fd5b
#
_cell.length_a   1.000
_cell.length_b   1.000
_cell.length_c   1.000
_cell.angle_alpha   90.00
_cell.angle_beta   90.00
_cell.angle_gamma   90.00
#
_symmetry.space_group_name_H-M   'P 1'
#
loop_
_entity.id
_entity.type
_entity.pdbx_description
1 polymer ?
#
loop_
_entity_poly.entity_id
_entity_poly.type
_entity_poly.pdbx_seq_one_letter_code
_entity_poly.pdbx_strand_id
1 'polypeptide(L)'
;MTFLIGEINMPRVRKVKKSNSKNHMVWRIAVYIRLSKDDGNDESLSVTNQKKIIREYLENFFEEEYILVDIYIDDGISGTTDDARTEFIRMIDDVKAGLVNCIICKTLARTFRNYADQGYYLEELFPLYNTRFICLGSPSFDTYKNPESITDGMDVPITGLMNDRYSARTSNDVRRTFNMKRRNGEFIGAFAPYGYKKDPTNKNCLIIDEVPAQVVRDIYRWYVEDGMSKIGIVRHLNELGVPTPMDYKHSQGLNLKTPNQAKNDGMWGISTIARILSNRMYIGDMVQGKQRVISYKVHKAIATPESEWFIVENAHEPIIDKVTFEMAQSLSQRDTRTAPTKRNVYLFSGFLRCADCDKSMTKKTNKKNMANGETKEYTYYVCSTYALKNKDKCSRHSISLEDLTEAVLNAIQVQISLVCNMAEVITEINKQEAVCNQSLRLTKQLQTKEHELEKITNVIDNLYMDWKCGEITRAEYVRMKAKFEAKADSMKNAIVNLKAEIELSSKGVGNNDPYLQMFLKHKNITELNRGILAELIDTIYHHFGIVPGLI
;
A
#
# COMPACT_ATOMS: atom_id res chain seq x y z
N MET A 1 28.45 -23.11 -13.14
CA MET A 1 28.30 -24.25 -14.07
C MET A 1 27.88 -23.69 -15.41
N THR A 2 28.81 -23.65 -16.36
CA THR A 2 28.58 -23.08 -17.69
C THR A 2 28.00 -24.21 -18.53
N PHE A 3 26.72 -24.15 -18.85
CA PHE A 3 26.11 -25.07 -19.79
C PHE A 3 26.49 -24.63 -21.20
N LEU A 4 27.26 -25.42 -21.89
CA LEU A 4 27.50 -25.38 -23.33
C LEU A 4 26.14 -25.64 -24.03
N ILE A 5 25.50 -24.60 -24.52
CA ILE A 5 24.36 -24.71 -25.43
C ILE A 5 24.95 -25.19 -26.77
N GLY A 6 24.68 -26.45 -27.11
CA GLY A 6 25.05 -27.00 -28.38
C GLY A 6 24.53 -26.14 -29.52
N GLU A 7 25.42 -25.56 -30.30
CA GLU A 7 25.11 -24.83 -31.53
C GLU A 7 24.34 -25.76 -32.48
N ILE A 8 23.03 -25.49 -32.64
CA ILE A 8 22.26 -26.12 -33.69
C ILE A 8 22.67 -25.43 -34.99
N ASN A 9 23.65 -26.02 -35.68
CA ASN A 9 24.13 -25.57 -36.98
C ASN A 9 23.00 -25.66 -38.00
N MET A 10 22.38 -24.52 -38.32
CA MET A 10 21.54 -24.45 -39.53
C MET A 10 22.41 -24.27 -40.75
N PRO A 11 22.17 -25.02 -41.85
CA PRO A 11 22.92 -24.83 -43.09
C PRO A 11 22.65 -23.43 -43.64
N ARG A 12 23.73 -22.64 -43.81
CA ARG A 12 23.69 -21.24 -44.26
C ARG A 12 23.29 -21.06 -45.73
N VAL A 13 23.31 -22.11 -46.54
CA VAL A 13 23.04 -22.02 -47.99
C VAL A 13 22.34 -23.27 -48.49
N ARG A 14 21.19 -23.14 -49.14
CA ARG A 14 20.58 -24.19 -49.94
C ARG A 14 20.88 -23.94 -51.42
N LYS A 15 21.64 -24.81 -52.08
CA LYS A 15 21.81 -24.75 -53.53
C LYS A 15 20.64 -25.45 -54.20
N VAL A 16 19.78 -24.69 -54.85
CA VAL A 16 18.74 -25.22 -55.75
C VAL A 16 19.33 -25.43 -57.13
N LYS A 17 18.89 -26.48 -57.85
CA LYS A 17 19.29 -26.78 -59.22
C LYS A 17 18.99 -25.60 -60.13
N LYS A 18 19.99 -25.14 -60.90
CA LYS A 18 19.87 -24.06 -61.89
C LYS A 18 18.74 -24.33 -62.87
N SER A 19 17.70 -23.51 -62.85
CA SER A 19 16.78 -23.31 -63.98
C SER A 19 17.17 -22.00 -64.67
N ASN A 20 17.33 -22.04 -65.99
CA ASN A 20 17.69 -20.88 -66.80
C ASN A 20 16.52 -19.90 -66.91
N SER A 21 16.50 -18.83 -66.07
CA SER A 21 15.72 -17.63 -66.38
C SER A 21 16.39 -16.40 -65.72
N LYS A 22 16.40 -15.30 -66.46
CA LYS A 22 17.03 -14.02 -66.15
C LYS A 22 16.34 -13.36 -64.96
N ASN A 23 17.10 -12.91 -63.98
CA ASN A 23 16.77 -12.25 -62.70
C ASN A 23 16.42 -13.22 -61.56
N HIS A 24 17.39 -13.95 -61.06
CA HIS A 24 17.25 -14.64 -59.78
C HIS A 24 17.45 -13.65 -58.59
N MET A 25 16.36 -13.29 -57.94
CA MET A 25 16.40 -12.54 -56.68
C MET A 25 16.73 -13.53 -55.54
N VAL A 26 17.88 -13.38 -54.92
CA VAL A 26 18.26 -14.19 -53.75
C VAL A 26 17.68 -13.55 -52.52
N TRP A 27 16.86 -14.28 -51.77
CA TRP A 27 16.29 -13.80 -50.52
C TRP A 27 17.29 -13.86 -49.37
N ARG A 28 17.57 -12.74 -48.74
CA ARG A 28 18.39 -12.63 -47.51
C ARG A 28 17.46 -12.61 -46.32
N ILE A 29 17.32 -13.79 -45.69
CA ILE A 29 16.28 -14.04 -44.69
C ILE A 29 16.77 -13.71 -43.29
N ALA A 30 15.98 -12.89 -42.57
CA ALA A 30 16.02 -12.74 -41.14
C ALA A 30 14.88 -13.54 -40.50
N VAL A 31 15.18 -14.34 -39.49
CA VAL A 31 14.19 -15.04 -38.70
C VAL A 31 14.02 -14.28 -37.40
N TYR A 32 12.80 -13.82 -37.09
CA TYR A 32 12.53 -13.12 -35.84
C TYR A 32 11.72 -13.97 -34.86
N ILE A 33 12.23 -14.08 -33.63
CA ILE A 33 11.66 -14.90 -32.56
C ILE A 33 11.56 -14.05 -31.31
N ARG A 34 10.39 -14.08 -30.64
CA ARG A 34 10.20 -13.43 -29.33
C ARG A 34 9.59 -14.39 -28.32
N LEU A 35 10.17 -14.43 -27.11
CA LEU A 35 9.61 -15.14 -25.97
C LEU A 35 8.40 -14.40 -25.39
N SER A 36 7.46 -15.15 -24.81
CA SER A 36 6.33 -14.62 -24.03
C SER A 36 6.57 -14.90 -22.56
N LYS A 37 6.11 -14.00 -21.68
CA LYS A 37 6.08 -14.23 -20.22
C LYS A 37 5.21 -15.42 -19.81
N ASP A 38 4.25 -15.80 -20.66
CA ASP A 38 3.31 -16.89 -20.39
C ASP A 38 3.86 -18.27 -20.76
N ASP A 39 5.03 -18.35 -21.42
CA ASP A 39 5.63 -19.62 -21.85
C ASP A 39 6.27 -20.42 -20.67
N GLY A 40 6.13 -19.95 -19.42
CA GLY A 40 6.55 -20.64 -18.18
C GLY A 40 8.08 -20.80 -18.04
N ASN A 41 8.50 -21.71 -17.15
CA ASN A 41 9.93 -21.99 -16.89
C ASN A 41 10.64 -22.76 -18.03
N ASP A 42 9.95 -23.11 -19.12
CA ASP A 42 10.49 -23.81 -20.30
C ASP A 42 10.73 -22.86 -21.48
N GLU A 43 11.40 -21.73 -21.22
CA GLU A 43 11.79 -20.74 -22.25
C GLU A 43 12.53 -21.36 -23.44
N SER A 44 13.38 -22.35 -23.20
CA SER A 44 14.13 -23.08 -24.23
C SER A 44 13.22 -23.85 -25.19
N LEU A 45 12.12 -24.43 -24.70
CA LEU A 45 11.18 -25.20 -25.53
C LEU A 45 10.37 -24.28 -26.46
N SER A 46 9.96 -23.07 -26.01
CA SER A 46 9.23 -22.14 -26.87
C SER A 46 10.06 -21.58 -28.01
N VAL A 47 11.33 -21.20 -27.77
CA VAL A 47 12.26 -20.77 -28.82
C VAL A 47 12.55 -21.92 -29.78
N THR A 48 12.81 -23.11 -29.24
CA THR A 48 13.10 -24.32 -30.04
C THR A 48 11.93 -24.68 -30.95
N ASN A 49 10.68 -24.58 -30.43
CA ASN A 49 9.50 -24.84 -31.26
C ASN A 49 9.31 -23.81 -32.38
N GLN A 50 9.53 -22.51 -32.08
CA GLN A 50 9.46 -21.48 -33.12
C GLN A 50 10.54 -21.72 -34.22
N LYS A 51 11.76 -22.00 -33.80
CA LYS A 51 12.86 -22.38 -34.74
C LYS A 51 12.51 -23.60 -35.58
N LYS A 52 11.92 -24.63 -34.97
CA LYS A 52 11.52 -25.86 -35.68
C LYS A 52 10.47 -25.56 -36.74
N ILE A 53 9.41 -24.85 -36.44
CA ILE A 53 8.34 -24.48 -37.38
C ILE A 53 8.89 -23.67 -38.55
N ILE A 54 9.75 -22.68 -38.28
CA ILE A 54 10.33 -21.85 -39.34
C ILE A 54 11.29 -22.65 -40.20
N ARG A 55 12.07 -23.56 -39.59
CA ARG A 55 12.95 -24.47 -40.33
C ARG A 55 12.17 -25.40 -41.27
N GLU A 56 11.11 -26.03 -40.74
CA GLU A 56 10.25 -26.91 -41.55
C GLU A 56 9.62 -26.13 -42.72
N TYR A 57 9.24 -24.87 -42.50
CA TYR A 57 8.76 -24.02 -43.59
C TYR A 57 9.83 -23.74 -44.64
N LEU A 58 11.04 -23.37 -44.22
CA LEU A 58 12.15 -23.10 -45.12
C LEU A 58 12.58 -24.34 -45.93
N GLU A 59 12.53 -25.53 -45.33
CA GLU A 59 12.93 -26.77 -45.95
C GLU A 59 11.87 -27.34 -46.92
N ASN A 60 10.60 -27.23 -46.59
CA ASN A 60 9.53 -27.92 -47.29
C ASN A 60 8.66 -27.03 -48.19
N PHE A 61 8.55 -25.74 -47.86
CA PHE A 61 7.58 -24.83 -48.50
C PHE A 61 8.20 -23.59 -49.16
N PHE A 62 9.46 -23.27 -48.84
CA PHE A 62 10.16 -22.14 -49.44
C PHE A 62 10.96 -22.60 -50.67
N GLU A 63 10.46 -22.28 -51.87
CA GLU A 63 10.99 -22.79 -53.12
C GLU A 63 12.10 -21.93 -53.73
N GLU A 64 12.18 -20.64 -53.32
CA GLU A 64 13.11 -19.67 -53.89
C GLU A 64 14.52 -19.80 -53.29
N GLU A 65 15.54 -19.31 -53.99
CA GLU A 65 16.91 -19.25 -53.47
C GLU A 65 17.01 -18.28 -52.30
N TYR A 66 17.66 -18.73 -51.23
CA TYR A 66 17.82 -17.87 -50.03
C TYR A 66 19.15 -18.08 -49.32
N ILE A 67 19.52 -17.04 -48.58
CA ILE A 67 20.62 -17.03 -47.60
C ILE A 67 20.00 -16.66 -46.25
N LEU A 68 20.18 -17.51 -45.23
CA LEU A 68 19.82 -17.16 -43.88
C LEU A 68 20.88 -16.21 -43.31
N VAL A 69 20.50 -14.94 -43.10
CA VAL A 69 21.40 -13.90 -42.59
C VAL A 69 21.63 -14.11 -41.10
N ASP A 70 20.55 -14.10 -40.31
CA ASP A 70 20.63 -14.31 -38.86
C ASP A 70 19.27 -14.70 -38.27
N ILE A 71 19.31 -15.15 -36.99
CA ILE A 71 18.13 -15.43 -36.18
C ILE A 71 18.12 -14.43 -35.01
N TYR A 72 17.23 -13.48 -35.09
CA TYR A 72 17.06 -12.41 -34.10
C TYR A 72 16.11 -12.86 -33.00
N ILE A 73 16.61 -12.90 -31.74
CA ILE A 73 15.87 -13.45 -30.62
C ILE A 73 15.79 -12.39 -29.51
N ASP A 74 14.60 -11.88 -29.23
CA ASP A 74 14.36 -11.01 -28.10
C ASP A 74 13.77 -11.78 -26.91
N ASP A 75 14.42 -11.63 -25.75
CA ASP A 75 13.97 -12.22 -24.49
C ASP A 75 12.79 -11.44 -23.93
N GLY A 76 11.67 -12.10 -23.67
CA GLY A 76 10.45 -11.50 -23.13
C GLY A 76 10.54 -11.03 -21.67
N ILE A 77 11.69 -11.26 -21.02
CA ILE A 77 11.87 -11.04 -19.56
C ILE A 77 11.97 -9.57 -19.18
N SER A 78 12.40 -8.68 -20.05
CA SER A 78 12.58 -7.26 -19.75
C SER A 78 11.35 -6.42 -20.07
N GLY A 79 10.22 -6.68 -19.37
CA GLY A 79 8.96 -5.97 -19.59
C GLY A 79 8.86 -4.60 -18.90
N THR A 80 9.98 -3.94 -18.57
CA THR A 80 9.95 -2.68 -17.82
C THR A 80 10.54 -1.47 -18.54
N THR A 81 11.18 -1.66 -19.71
CA THR A 81 11.71 -0.53 -20.49
C THR A 81 11.43 -0.71 -21.98
N ASP A 82 11.12 0.39 -22.69
CA ASP A 82 10.89 0.42 -24.14
C ASP A 82 12.15 0.00 -24.94
N ASP A 83 13.31 0.00 -24.32
CA ASP A 83 14.62 -0.30 -24.91
C ASP A 83 14.94 -1.80 -25.07
N ALA A 84 14.03 -2.71 -24.71
CA ALA A 84 14.35 -4.14 -24.55
C ALA A 84 14.20 -5.00 -25.79
N ARG A 85 14.08 -4.42 -26.99
CA ARG A 85 14.02 -5.16 -28.27
C ARG A 85 15.27 -4.91 -29.09
N THR A 86 16.42 -5.17 -28.51
CA THR A 86 17.72 -4.92 -29.15
C THR A 86 17.87 -5.70 -30.45
N GLU A 87 17.41 -6.94 -30.49
CA GLU A 87 17.51 -7.79 -31.68
C GLU A 87 16.50 -7.39 -32.78
N PHE A 88 15.29 -6.94 -32.41
CA PHE A 88 14.35 -6.37 -33.38
C PHE A 88 14.89 -5.10 -34.01
N ILE A 89 15.47 -4.20 -33.20
CA ILE A 89 16.08 -2.96 -33.69
C ILE A 89 17.24 -3.28 -34.62
N ARG A 90 18.11 -4.21 -34.23
CA ARG A 90 19.24 -4.69 -35.07
C ARG A 90 18.74 -5.25 -36.40
N MET A 91 17.70 -6.07 -36.38
CA MET A 91 17.08 -6.60 -37.60
C MET A 91 16.55 -5.47 -38.50
N ILE A 92 15.91 -4.47 -37.95
CA ILE A 92 15.42 -3.30 -38.72
C ILE A 92 16.58 -2.48 -39.31
N ASP A 93 17.67 -2.33 -38.58
CA ASP A 93 18.86 -1.66 -39.10
C ASP A 93 19.52 -2.45 -40.23
N ASP A 94 19.56 -3.77 -40.13
CA ASP A 94 20.04 -4.66 -41.22
C ASP A 94 19.09 -4.61 -42.45
N VAL A 95 17.80 -4.43 -42.25
CA VAL A 95 16.85 -4.15 -43.34
C VAL A 95 17.17 -2.83 -44.04
N LYS A 96 17.35 -1.75 -43.27
CA LYS A 96 17.70 -0.40 -43.80
C LYS A 96 19.04 -0.42 -44.54
N ALA A 97 19.99 -1.20 -44.04
CA ALA A 97 21.30 -1.39 -44.68
C ALA A 97 21.24 -2.27 -45.92
N GLY A 98 20.07 -2.86 -46.23
CA GLY A 98 19.92 -3.79 -47.37
C GLY A 98 20.58 -5.15 -47.15
N LEU A 99 20.99 -5.49 -45.94
CA LEU A 99 21.56 -6.82 -45.61
C LEU A 99 20.46 -7.86 -45.53
N VAL A 100 19.26 -7.48 -45.13
CA VAL A 100 18.05 -8.30 -45.03
C VAL A 100 17.01 -7.78 -46.02
N ASN A 101 16.37 -8.66 -46.80
CA ASN A 101 15.27 -8.33 -47.70
C ASN A 101 14.06 -9.26 -47.54
N CYS A 102 14.12 -10.19 -46.56
CA CYS A 102 13.00 -11.07 -46.22
C CYS A 102 12.99 -11.32 -44.70
N ILE A 103 11.85 -11.12 -44.06
CA ILE A 103 11.65 -11.40 -42.64
C ILE A 103 10.64 -12.54 -42.51
N ILE A 104 10.94 -13.52 -41.67
CA ILE A 104 10.00 -14.61 -41.35
C ILE A 104 9.74 -14.63 -39.84
N CYS A 105 8.46 -14.65 -39.47
CA CYS A 105 8.03 -14.79 -38.10
C CYS A 105 6.93 -15.84 -37.92
N LYS A 106 6.72 -16.30 -36.69
CA LYS A 106 5.66 -17.26 -36.39
C LYS A 106 4.28 -16.60 -36.40
N THR A 107 4.10 -15.43 -35.74
CA THR A 107 2.83 -14.73 -35.62
C THR A 107 3.03 -13.23 -35.51
N LEU A 108 2.03 -12.44 -35.92
CA LEU A 108 2.04 -10.98 -35.80
C LEU A 108 2.20 -10.49 -34.35
N ALA A 109 1.51 -11.12 -33.40
CA ALA A 109 1.58 -10.76 -31.99
C ALA A 109 2.98 -10.97 -31.38
N ARG A 110 3.80 -11.83 -31.97
CA ARG A 110 5.22 -12.02 -31.55
C ARG A 110 6.13 -10.98 -32.19
N THR A 111 5.76 -10.44 -33.37
CA THR A 111 6.56 -9.47 -34.10
C THR A 111 6.25 -8.03 -33.69
N PHE A 112 4.99 -7.66 -33.61
CA PHE A 112 4.57 -6.30 -33.29
C PHE A 112 3.99 -6.19 -31.87
N ARG A 113 4.15 -5.02 -31.24
CA ARG A 113 3.64 -4.76 -29.87
C ARG A 113 2.21 -4.28 -29.86
N ASN A 114 1.84 -3.50 -30.86
CA ASN A 114 0.53 -2.87 -30.98
C ASN A 114 0.17 -2.71 -32.45
N TYR A 115 -1.06 -2.32 -32.70
CA TYR A 115 -1.57 -2.14 -34.05
C TYR A 115 -0.86 -0.99 -34.82
N ALA A 116 -0.48 0.08 -34.14
CA ALA A 116 0.21 1.20 -34.80
C ALA A 116 1.61 0.80 -35.31
N ASP A 117 2.39 0.04 -34.50
CA ASP A 117 3.67 -0.50 -34.93
C ASP A 117 3.49 -1.45 -36.13
N GLN A 118 2.46 -2.32 -36.07
CA GLN A 118 2.15 -3.24 -37.16
C GLN A 118 1.89 -2.49 -38.46
N GLY A 119 1.03 -1.46 -38.47
CA GLY A 119 0.76 -0.64 -39.64
C GLY A 119 2.03 0.05 -40.16
N TYR A 120 2.77 0.73 -39.29
CA TYR A 120 4.00 1.42 -39.69
C TYR A 120 5.02 0.49 -40.36
N TYR A 121 5.28 -0.68 -39.80
CA TYR A 121 6.27 -1.59 -40.38
C TYR A 121 5.76 -2.27 -41.65
N LEU A 122 4.52 -2.75 -41.68
CA LEU A 122 3.99 -3.50 -42.82
C LEU A 122 3.58 -2.61 -44.01
N GLU A 123 3.03 -1.40 -43.74
CA GLU A 123 2.49 -0.52 -44.75
C GLU A 123 3.49 0.53 -45.24
N GLU A 124 4.46 0.95 -44.39
CA GLU A 124 5.40 2.00 -44.73
C GLU A 124 6.84 1.48 -44.83
N LEU A 125 7.43 0.93 -43.74
CA LEU A 125 8.84 0.66 -43.69
C LEU A 125 9.27 -0.51 -44.58
N PHE A 126 8.61 -1.66 -44.52
CA PHE A 126 8.99 -2.80 -45.31
C PHE A 126 8.77 -2.59 -46.80
N PRO A 127 7.69 -1.97 -47.28
CA PRO A 127 7.57 -1.57 -48.69
C PRO A 127 8.65 -0.58 -49.12
N LEU A 128 9.00 0.42 -48.29
CA LEU A 128 10.05 1.42 -48.60
C LEU A 128 11.42 0.76 -48.90
N TYR A 129 11.76 -0.29 -48.16
CA TYR A 129 13.01 -1.04 -48.34
C TYR A 129 12.86 -2.32 -49.19
N ASN A 130 11.74 -2.50 -49.90
CA ASN A 130 11.43 -3.69 -50.68
C ASN A 130 11.65 -5.01 -49.89
N THR A 131 11.20 -5.01 -48.63
CA THR A 131 11.38 -6.14 -47.72
C THR A 131 10.16 -7.03 -47.71
N ARG A 132 10.31 -8.30 -48.08
CA ARG A 132 9.26 -9.32 -47.96
C ARG A 132 9.05 -9.68 -46.51
N PHE A 133 7.79 -9.77 -46.10
CA PHE A 133 7.43 -10.23 -44.77
C PHE A 133 6.53 -11.45 -44.83
N ILE A 134 6.89 -12.51 -44.11
CA ILE A 134 6.18 -13.77 -44.05
C ILE A 134 5.74 -14.07 -42.63
N CYS A 135 4.44 -14.23 -42.43
CA CYS A 135 3.85 -14.70 -41.19
C CYS A 135 3.31 -16.11 -41.36
N LEU A 136 3.79 -17.08 -40.56
CA LEU A 136 3.40 -18.48 -40.67
C LEU A 136 2.13 -18.84 -39.88
N GLY A 137 1.75 -18.00 -38.90
CA GLY A 137 0.57 -18.22 -38.05
C GLY A 137 -0.71 -17.66 -38.65
N SER A 138 -1.75 -17.63 -37.86
CA SER A 138 -3.04 -17.05 -38.28
C SER A 138 -3.09 -15.53 -37.99
N PRO A 139 -3.36 -14.67 -39.00
CA PRO A 139 -3.42 -15.00 -40.41
C PRO A 139 -2.05 -15.35 -40.99
N SER A 140 -2.00 -16.37 -41.86
CA SER A 140 -0.78 -16.69 -42.61
C SER A 140 -0.79 -15.87 -43.90
N PHE A 141 0.29 -15.11 -44.12
CA PHE A 141 0.43 -14.30 -45.33
C PHE A 141 1.89 -14.05 -45.71
N ASP A 142 2.08 -13.67 -46.93
CA ASP A 142 3.36 -13.39 -47.55
C ASP A 142 3.20 -12.14 -48.41
N THR A 143 3.87 -11.06 -48.06
CA THR A 143 3.73 -9.76 -48.72
C THR A 143 4.20 -9.74 -50.18
N TYR A 144 5.06 -10.69 -50.54
CA TYR A 144 5.55 -10.83 -51.93
C TYR A 144 4.58 -11.64 -52.81
N LYS A 145 4.03 -12.75 -52.30
CA LYS A 145 3.09 -13.61 -53.02
C LYS A 145 1.69 -13.00 -53.04
N ASN A 146 1.27 -12.34 -51.97
CA ASN A 146 -0.06 -11.76 -51.81
C ASN A 146 0.03 -10.32 -51.29
N PRO A 147 0.47 -9.33 -52.07
CA PRO A 147 0.64 -7.96 -51.63
C PRO A 147 -0.68 -7.34 -51.16
N GLU A 148 -1.82 -7.73 -51.75
CA GLU A 148 -3.15 -7.25 -51.40
C GLU A 148 -3.61 -7.66 -49.96
N SER A 149 -2.96 -8.64 -49.37
CA SER A 149 -3.31 -9.12 -48.01
C SER A 149 -3.15 -8.04 -46.90
N ILE A 150 -2.32 -7.04 -47.17
CA ILE A 150 -2.09 -5.92 -46.23
C ILE A 150 -2.99 -4.73 -46.56
N THR A 151 -3.13 -4.38 -47.86
CA THR A 151 -3.83 -3.17 -48.30
C THR A 151 -5.35 -3.36 -48.43
N ASP A 152 -5.77 -4.49 -49.00
CA ASP A 152 -7.19 -4.78 -49.29
C ASP A 152 -7.75 -5.85 -48.35
N GLY A 153 -6.89 -6.67 -47.73
CA GLY A 153 -7.28 -7.72 -46.79
C GLY A 153 -7.61 -7.17 -45.40
N MET A 154 -8.79 -7.49 -44.88
CA MET A 154 -9.21 -7.12 -43.54
C MET A 154 -8.58 -7.98 -42.42
N ASP A 155 -8.07 -9.17 -42.73
CA ASP A 155 -7.64 -10.16 -41.74
C ASP A 155 -6.42 -9.69 -40.92
N VAL A 156 -5.44 -9.08 -41.57
CA VAL A 156 -4.21 -8.59 -40.93
C VAL A 156 -4.48 -7.38 -40.02
N PRO A 157 -5.17 -6.31 -40.49
CA PRO A 157 -5.59 -5.18 -39.64
C PRO A 157 -6.49 -5.59 -38.48
N ILE A 158 -7.50 -6.43 -38.72
CA ILE A 158 -8.43 -6.90 -37.68
C ILE A 158 -7.68 -7.69 -36.62
N THR A 159 -6.79 -8.60 -37.00
CA THR A 159 -6.00 -9.38 -36.04
C THR A 159 -5.12 -8.49 -35.17
N GLY A 160 -4.47 -7.47 -35.74
CA GLY A 160 -3.69 -6.50 -34.99
C GLY A 160 -4.55 -5.71 -33.99
N LEU A 161 -5.71 -5.24 -34.42
CA LEU A 161 -6.67 -4.55 -33.55
C LEU A 161 -7.21 -5.45 -32.44
N MET A 162 -7.53 -6.71 -32.75
CA MET A 162 -8.00 -7.69 -31.76
C MET A 162 -6.95 -7.99 -30.71
N ASN A 163 -5.69 -8.14 -31.09
CA ASN A 163 -4.57 -8.36 -30.16
C ASN A 163 -4.38 -7.17 -29.20
N ASP A 164 -4.49 -5.94 -29.72
CA ASP A 164 -4.41 -4.73 -28.90
C ASP A 164 -5.60 -4.63 -27.92
N ARG A 165 -6.83 -4.92 -28.40
CA ARG A 165 -8.03 -4.96 -27.55
C ARG A 165 -7.96 -6.06 -26.49
N TYR A 166 -7.43 -7.23 -26.82
CA TYR A 166 -7.24 -8.32 -25.87
C TYR A 166 -6.33 -7.88 -24.71
N SER A 167 -5.18 -7.26 -25.02
CA SER A 167 -4.25 -6.73 -24.03
C SER A 167 -4.90 -5.66 -23.15
N ALA A 168 -5.67 -4.73 -23.72
CA ALA A 168 -6.42 -3.71 -23.00
C ALA A 168 -7.47 -4.33 -22.06
N ARG A 169 -8.24 -5.30 -22.54
CA ARG A 169 -9.27 -6.01 -21.76
C ARG A 169 -8.65 -6.76 -20.58
N THR A 170 -7.62 -7.55 -20.83
CA THR A 170 -6.89 -8.29 -19.78
C THR A 170 -6.37 -7.35 -18.70
N SER A 171 -5.76 -6.21 -19.09
CA SER A 171 -5.30 -5.21 -18.14
C SER A 171 -6.44 -4.65 -17.28
N ASN A 172 -7.61 -4.38 -17.88
CA ASN A 172 -8.77 -3.89 -17.15
C ASN A 172 -9.34 -4.95 -16.19
N ASP A 173 -9.40 -6.20 -16.62
CA ASP A 173 -9.90 -7.31 -15.79
C ASP A 173 -8.98 -7.57 -14.58
N VAL A 174 -7.66 -7.53 -14.79
CA VAL A 174 -6.67 -7.61 -13.70
C VAL A 174 -6.84 -6.42 -12.72
N ARG A 175 -7.02 -5.19 -13.24
CA ARG A 175 -7.25 -4.02 -12.38
C ARG A 175 -8.54 -4.14 -11.58
N ARG A 176 -9.63 -4.61 -12.19
CA ARG A 176 -10.91 -4.85 -11.49
C ARG A 176 -10.75 -5.87 -10.38
N THR A 177 -10.08 -6.99 -10.66
CA THR A 177 -9.79 -8.04 -9.68
C THR A 177 -8.94 -7.52 -8.52
N PHE A 178 -7.88 -6.76 -8.79
CA PHE A 178 -7.06 -6.16 -7.75
C PHE A 178 -7.82 -5.12 -6.93
N ASN A 179 -8.68 -4.30 -7.54
CA ASN A 179 -9.48 -3.32 -6.82
C ASN A 179 -10.55 -4.00 -5.94
N MET A 180 -11.14 -5.11 -6.40
CA MET A 180 -12.04 -5.93 -5.58
C MET A 180 -11.30 -6.49 -4.36
N LYS A 181 -10.13 -7.08 -4.56
CA LYS A 181 -9.30 -7.60 -3.47
C LYS A 181 -8.90 -6.52 -2.46
N ARG A 182 -8.51 -5.32 -2.95
CA ARG A 182 -8.20 -4.18 -2.08
C ARG A 182 -9.38 -3.74 -1.21
N ARG A 183 -10.60 -3.71 -1.78
CA ARG A 183 -11.83 -3.37 -1.04
C ARG A 183 -12.16 -4.40 0.03
N ASN A 184 -11.82 -5.66 -0.20
CA ASN A 184 -12.00 -6.75 0.75
C ASN A 184 -10.90 -6.79 1.83
N GLY A 185 -9.93 -5.89 1.81
CA GLY A 185 -8.80 -5.91 2.75
C GLY A 185 -7.76 -6.99 2.47
N GLU A 186 -7.81 -7.64 1.31
CA GLU A 186 -6.83 -8.64 0.91
C GLU A 186 -5.50 -7.99 0.51
N PHE A 187 -4.39 -8.52 1.02
CA PHE A 187 -3.06 -8.04 0.65
C PHE A 187 -2.65 -8.52 -0.75
N ILE A 188 -2.37 -7.58 -1.66
CA ILE A 188 -1.96 -7.88 -3.03
C ILE A 188 -0.50 -7.52 -3.35
N GLY A 189 0.24 -6.97 -2.39
CA GLY A 189 1.64 -6.61 -2.57
C GLY A 189 2.53 -7.82 -2.84
N ALA A 190 3.62 -7.65 -3.60
CA ALA A 190 4.58 -8.72 -3.83
C ALA A 190 5.25 -9.18 -2.54
N PHE A 191 5.64 -8.22 -1.69
CA PHE A 191 6.33 -8.46 -0.42
C PHE A 191 5.54 -7.82 0.73
N ALA A 192 5.39 -8.57 1.83
CA ALA A 192 4.79 -8.06 3.06
C ALA A 192 5.61 -6.90 3.65
N PRO A 193 5.02 -5.97 4.41
CA PRO A 193 5.76 -4.99 5.20
C PRO A 193 6.73 -5.67 6.18
N TYR A 194 7.75 -4.94 6.63
CA TYR A 194 8.66 -5.42 7.68
C TYR A 194 7.87 -5.63 8.97
N GLY A 195 8.06 -6.74 9.67
CA GLY A 195 7.24 -7.15 10.82
C GLY A 195 6.10 -8.10 10.45
N TYR A 196 5.78 -8.22 9.16
CA TYR A 196 4.76 -9.14 8.66
C TYR A 196 5.33 -10.10 7.61
N LYS A 197 4.71 -11.25 7.48
CA LYS A 197 4.90 -12.21 6.38
C LYS A 197 3.54 -12.61 5.80
N LYS A 198 3.54 -13.14 4.58
CA LYS A 198 2.34 -13.71 3.98
C LYS A 198 2.00 -15.04 4.62
N ASP A 199 0.72 -15.28 4.86
CA ASP A 199 0.25 -16.58 5.31
C ASP A 199 0.56 -17.66 4.23
N PRO A 200 1.21 -18.76 4.60
CA PRO A 200 1.48 -19.88 3.69
C PRO A 200 0.22 -20.47 3.05
N THR A 201 -0.91 -20.45 3.77
CA THR A 201 -2.19 -21.01 3.30
C THR A 201 -2.96 -20.02 2.43
N ASN A 202 -2.85 -18.71 2.72
CA ASN A 202 -3.50 -17.64 1.95
C ASN A 202 -2.55 -16.45 1.75
N LYS A 203 -1.90 -16.39 0.60
CA LYS A 203 -0.94 -15.32 0.27
C LYS A 203 -1.52 -13.90 0.27
N ASN A 204 -2.82 -13.75 0.37
CA ASN A 204 -3.51 -12.46 0.46
C ASN A 204 -3.74 -12.01 1.92
N CYS A 205 -3.39 -12.84 2.92
CA CYS A 205 -3.42 -12.50 4.34
C CYS A 205 -2.01 -12.20 4.86
N LEU A 206 -1.96 -11.29 5.83
CA LEU A 206 -0.72 -10.97 6.55
C LEU A 206 -0.79 -11.58 7.95
N ILE A 207 0.30 -12.23 8.35
CA ILE A 207 0.52 -12.73 9.70
C ILE A 207 1.78 -12.09 10.29
N ILE A 208 1.84 -11.96 11.60
CA ILE A 208 3.00 -11.38 12.29
C ILE A 208 4.22 -12.29 12.08
N ASP A 209 5.36 -11.68 11.80
CA ASP A 209 6.68 -12.29 11.84
C ASP A 209 7.41 -11.76 13.08
N GLU A 210 7.50 -12.58 14.14
CA GLU A 210 7.86 -12.10 15.46
C GLU A 210 9.24 -11.43 15.53
N VAL A 211 10.24 -11.93 14.79
CA VAL A 211 11.60 -11.37 14.85
C VAL A 211 11.61 -9.91 14.36
N PRO A 212 11.16 -9.57 13.15
CA PRO A 212 11.11 -8.18 12.71
C PRO A 212 9.98 -7.38 13.37
N ALA A 213 8.91 -8.02 13.87
CA ALA A 213 7.85 -7.35 14.60
C ALA A 213 8.36 -6.77 15.93
N GLN A 214 9.23 -7.51 16.63
CA GLN A 214 9.85 -6.99 17.86
C GLN A 214 10.68 -5.74 17.58
N VAL A 215 11.42 -5.70 16.47
CA VAL A 215 12.17 -4.49 16.07
C VAL A 215 11.22 -3.32 15.79
N VAL A 216 10.05 -3.57 15.19
CA VAL A 216 9.04 -2.52 14.97
C VAL A 216 8.52 -2.01 16.31
N ARG A 217 8.17 -2.88 17.26
CA ARG A 217 7.74 -2.49 18.63
C ARG A 217 8.80 -1.65 19.32
N ASP A 218 10.06 -2.05 19.24
CA ASP A 218 11.19 -1.32 19.82
C ASP A 218 11.38 0.07 19.18
N ILE A 219 11.25 0.20 17.86
CA ILE A 219 11.32 1.50 17.16
C ILE A 219 10.23 2.45 17.68
N TYR A 220 8.99 1.96 17.86
CA TYR A 220 7.90 2.78 18.41
C TYR A 220 8.15 3.14 19.87
N ARG A 221 8.60 2.20 20.72
CA ARG A 221 8.96 2.45 22.12
C ARG A 221 10.05 3.52 22.22
N TRP A 222 11.16 3.35 21.51
CA TRP A 222 12.26 4.34 21.52
C TRP A 222 11.82 5.72 21.05
N TYR A 223 10.92 5.76 20.07
CA TYR A 223 10.43 7.04 19.54
C TYR A 223 9.46 7.74 20.48
N VAL A 224 8.51 7.00 21.05
CA VAL A 224 7.42 7.54 21.87
C VAL A 224 7.83 7.66 23.33
N GLU A 225 8.37 6.59 23.94
CA GLU A 225 8.65 6.54 25.39
C GLU A 225 10.04 7.11 25.70
N ASP A 226 11.08 6.65 25.01
CA ASP A 226 12.46 7.05 25.28
C ASP A 226 12.82 8.40 24.62
N GLY A 227 11.95 8.95 23.78
CA GLY A 227 12.14 10.24 23.14
C GLY A 227 13.33 10.30 22.17
N MET A 228 13.71 9.15 21.59
CA MET A 228 14.77 9.11 20.60
C MET A 228 14.36 9.82 19.31
N SER A 229 15.29 10.57 18.71
CA SER A 229 15.11 11.10 17.38
C SER A 229 15.19 10.00 16.31
N LYS A 230 14.57 10.21 15.13
CA LYS A 230 14.68 9.25 14.00
C LYS A 230 16.13 8.91 13.66
N ILE A 231 17.04 9.91 13.74
CA ILE A 231 18.49 9.72 13.57
C ILE A 231 19.08 8.90 14.73
N GLY A 232 18.63 9.15 15.97
CA GLY A 232 19.05 8.40 17.15
C GLY A 232 18.73 6.91 17.04
N ILE A 233 17.50 6.59 16.58
CA ILE A 233 17.05 5.21 16.34
C ILE A 233 17.87 4.55 15.23
N VAL A 234 18.14 5.26 14.12
CA VAL A 234 19.00 4.76 13.03
C VAL A 234 20.36 4.35 13.54
N ARG A 235 21.02 5.23 14.32
CA ARG A 235 22.34 4.93 14.90
C ARG A 235 22.29 3.75 15.85
N HIS A 236 21.28 3.71 16.69
CA HIS A 236 21.09 2.63 17.65
C HIS A 236 20.90 1.27 16.97
N LEU A 237 20.05 1.18 15.95
CA LEU A 237 19.85 -0.05 15.18
C LEU A 237 21.13 -0.50 14.45
N ASN A 238 21.89 0.45 13.88
CA ASN A 238 23.15 0.14 13.21
C ASN A 238 24.23 -0.30 14.18
N GLU A 239 24.29 0.27 15.39
CA GLU A 239 25.21 -0.15 16.46
C GLU A 239 24.88 -1.55 17.01
N LEU A 240 23.58 -1.88 17.09
CA LEU A 240 23.12 -3.22 17.48
C LEU A 240 23.30 -4.25 16.35
N GLY A 241 23.67 -3.83 15.13
CA GLY A 241 23.81 -4.73 13.99
C GLY A 241 22.50 -5.37 13.53
N VAL A 242 21.36 -4.73 13.79
CA VAL A 242 20.04 -5.23 13.37
C VAL A 242 19.93 -5.21 11.85
N PRO A 243 19.60 -6.34 11.18
CA PRO A 243 19.46 -6.40 9.74
C PRO A 243 18.42 -5.40 9.23
N THR A 244 18.70 -4.73 8.12
CA THR A 244 17.70 -3.86 7.48
C THR A 244 16.52 -4.68 6.95
N PRO A 245 15.36 -4.06 6.71
CA PRO A 245 14.20 -4.76 6.12
C PRO A 245 14.52 -5.49 4.80
N MET A 246 15.50 -4.99 4.04
CA MET A 246 15.94 -5.60 2.79
C MET A 246 16.83 -6.81 3.07
N ASP A 247 17.83 -6.66 3.94
CA ASP A 247 18.75 -7.74 4.26
C ASP A 247 18.02 -8.90 4.95
N TYR A 248 17.07 -8.59 5.84
CA TYR A 248 16.21 -9.60 6.45
C TYR A 248 15.43 -10.40 5.41
N LYS A 249 14.84 -9.73 4.41
CA LYS A 249 14.11 -10.42 3.33
C LYS A 249 15.04 -11.26 2.45
N HIS A 250 16.24 -10.79 2.17
CA HIS A 250 17.24 -11.55 1.43
C HIS A 250 17.68 -12.81 2.22
N SER A 251 17.86 -12.71 3.55
CA SER A 251 18.17 -13.88 4.39
C SER A 251 17.06 -14.94 4.38
N GLN A 252 15.81 -14.52 4.13
CA GLN A 252 14.66 -15.42 3.94
C GLN A 252 14.54 -15.96 2.49
N GLY A 253 15.54 -15.71 1.63
CA GLY A 253 15.54 -16.17 0.25
C GLY A 253 14.63 -15.37 -0.69
N LEU A 254 14.08 -14.24 -0.26
CA LEU A 254 13.22 -13.38 -1.08
C LEU A 254 14.06 -12.49 -1.99
N ASN A 255 13.86 -12.59 -3.31
CA ASN A 255 14.58 -11.79 -4.30
C ASN A 255 13.96 -10.38 -4.45
N LEU A 256 14.16 -9.53 -3.44
CA LEU A 256 13.71 -8.13 -3.47
C LEU A 256 14.78 -7.27 -4.15
N LYS A 257 14.48 -6.76 -5.35
CA LYS A 257 15.33 -5.81 -6.07
C LYS A 257 14.79 -4.40 -5.91
N THR A 258 15.63 -3.47 -5.49
CA THR A 258 15.30 -2.04 -5.45
C THR A 258 16.20 -1.26 -6.40
N PRO A 259 15.67 -0.16 -7.03
CA PRO A 259 16.46 0.64 -7.98
C PRO A 259 17.76 1.21 -7.40
N ASN A 260 17.85 1.34 -6.08
CA ASN A 260 19.01 1.90 -5.36
C ASN A 260 19.83 0.83 -4.61
N GLN A 261 19.72 -0.44 -4.97
CA GLN A 261 20.39 -1.53 -4.28
C GLN A 261 21.92 -1.35 -4.22
N ALA A 262 22.53 -0.81 -5.27
CA ALA A 262 23.97 -0.52 -5.32
C ALA A 262 24.44 0.59 -4.38
N LYS A 263 23.53 1.40 -3.81
CA LYS A 263 23.84 2.49 -2.87
C LYS A 263 23.51 2.13 -1.42
N ASN A 264 23.03 0.92 -1.16
CA ASN A 264 22.57 0.53 0.16
C ASN A 264 23.68 -0.28 0.83
N ASP A 265 24.41 0.37 1.75
CA ASP A 265 25.52 -0.22 2.50
C ASP A 265 25.06 -1.18 3.61
N GLY A 266 23.85 -1.75 3.53
CA GLY A 266 23.28 -2.62 4.56
C GLY A 266 22.93 -1.89 5.86
N MET A 267 22.81 -0.56 5.83
CA MET A 267 22.54 0.26 7.01
C MET A 267 21.11 0.80 7.03
N TRP A 268 20.56 0.92 8.23
CA TRP A 268 19.30 1.62 8.44
C TRP A 268 19.40 3.08 8.03
N GLY A 269 18.34 3.62 7.44
CA GLY A 269 18.23 5.01 7.04
C GLY A 269 17.02 5.71 7.67
N ILE A 270 17.09 7.04 7.78
CA ILE A 270 16.03 7.88 8.37
C ILE A 270 14.70 7.69 7.64
N SER A 271 14.73 7.56 6.30
CA SER A 271 13.54 7.36 5.49
C SER A 271 12.84 6.03 5.79
N THR A 272 13.60 4.99 6.16
CA THR A 272 13.04 3.70 6.55
C THR A 272 12.32 3.80 7.88
N ILE A 273 12.93 4.43 8.88
CA ILE A 273 12.30 4.69 10.19
C ILE A 273 11.04 5.57 10.01
N ALA A 274 11.13 6.64 9.21
CA ALA A 274 9.96 7.50 8.96
C ALA A 274 8.80 6.74 8.32
N ARG A 275 9.08 5.83 7.37
CA ARG A 275 8.05 4.97 6.76
C ARG A 275 7.45 3.98 7.74
N ILE A 276 8.25 3.39 8.63
CA ILE A 276 7.76 2.50 9.67
C ILE A 276 6.82 3.27 10.60
N LEU A 277 7.26 4.41 11.14
CA LEU A 277 6.46 5.21 12.06
C LEU A 277 5.16 5.77 11.46
N SER A 278 5.05 5.92 10.13
CA SER A 278 3.86 6.47 9.46
C SER A 278 2.97 5.41 8.79
N ASN A 279 3.29 4.14 8.89
CA ASN A 279 2.57 3.10 8.17
C ASN A 279 1.41 2.53 9.00
N ARG A 280 0.18 2.88 8.64
CA ARG A 280 -1.06 2.39 9.28
C ARG A 280 -1.23 0.86 9.25
N MET A 281 -0.46 0.14 8.44
CA MET A 281 -0.51 -1.32 8.44
C MET A 281 -0.07 -1.92 9.78
N TYR A 282 0.71 -1.20 10.58
CA TYR A 282 1.13 -1.66 11.91
C TYR A 282 0.02 -1.65 12.98
N ILE A 283 -1.06 -0.90 12.74
CA ILE A 283 -2.27 -0.91 13.58
C ILE A 283 -3.39 -1.83 13.05
N GLY A 284 -3.06 -2.69 12.08
CA GLY A 284 -4.01 -3.64 11.50
C GLY A 284 -4.79 -3.11 10.28
N ASP A 285 -4.59 -1.86 9.87
CA ASP A 285 -5.29 -1.28 8.72
C ASP A 285 -4.61 -1.67 7.41
N MET A 286 -5.36 -2.23 6.48
CA MET A 286 -4.86 -2.53 5.14
C MET A 286 -4.94 -1.29 4.25
N VAL A 287 -3.80 -0.66 3.96
CA VAL A 287 -3.71 0.55 3.13
C VAL A 287 -3.01 0.25 1.82
N GLN A 288 -3.77 0.29 0.72
CA GLN A 288 -3.28 -0.05 -0.62
C GLN A 288 -3.74 0.97 -1.67
N GLY A 289 -3.21 0.85 -2.89
CA GLY A 289 -3.59 1.77 -3.99
C GLY A 289 -2.86 3.10 -3.96
N LYS A 290 -1.74 3.23 -3.22
CA LYS A 290 -0.93 4.46 -3.13
C LYS A 290 -0.29 4.88 -4.46
N GLN A 291 -0.24 3.97 -5.43
CA GLN A 291 0.27 4.20 -6.76
C GLN A 291 -0.59 3.46 -7.79
N ARG A 292 -0.70 4.03 -8.99
CA ARG A 292 -1.33 3.39 -10.14
C ARG A 292 -0.46 3.56 -11.38
N VAL A 293 -0.51 2.58 -12.28
CA VAL A 293 0.10 2.68 -13.62
C VAL A 293 -0.85 3.46 -14.53
N ILE A 294 -0.32 4.41 -15.31
CA ILE A 294 -1.12 5.29 -16.18
C ILE A 294 -1.99 4.47 -17.14
N SER A 295 -1.38 3.56 -17.89
CA SER A 295 -2.10 2.69 -18.82
C SER A 295 -1.35 1.38 -19.04
N TYR A 296 -1.97 0.42 -19.75
CA TYR A 296 -1.29 -0.82 -20.13
C TYR A 296 -0.17 -0.60 -21.18
N LYS A 297 -0.20 0.50 -21.92
CA LYS A 297 0.84 0.91 -22.87
C LYS A 297 1.96 1.71 -22.18
N VAL A 298 1.60 2.53 -21.19
CA VAL A 298 2.55 3.39 -20.46
C VAL A 298 2.71 2.84 -19.05
N HIS A 299 3.78 2.10 -18.83
CA HIS A 299 4.06 1.42 -17.55
C HIS A 299 4.59 2.35 -16.45
N LYS A 300 4.45 3.68 -16.61
CA LYS A 300 4.87 4.66 -15.62
C LYS A 300 3.89 4.66 -14.44
N ALA A 301 4.41 4.40 -13.24
CA ALA A 301 3.66 4.53 -12.00
C ALA A 301 3.56 5.99 -11.57
N ILE A 302 2.37 6.42 -11.17
CA ILE A 302 2.09 7.73 -10.59
C ILE A 302 1.49 7.56 -9.20
N ALA A 303 1.78 8.51 -8.29
CA ALA A 303 1.18 8.55 -6.96
C ALA A 303 -0.32 8.83 -7.08
N THR A 304 -1.10 8.19 -6.23
CA THR A 304 -2.54 8.38 -6.13
C THR A 304 -2.84 9.28 -4.93
N PRO A 305 -3.77 10.25 -5.03
CA PRO A 305 -4.22 11.03 -3.88
C PRO A 305 -4.73 10.13 -2.75
N GLU A 306 -4.59 10.57 -1.51
CA GLU A 306 -4.98 9.78 -0.34
C GLU A 306 -6.49 9.45 -0.34
N SER A 307 -7.32 10.33 -0.91
CA SER A 307 -8.76 10.13 -1.08
C SER A 307 -9.13 8.94 -1.99
N GLU A 308 -8.20 8.49 -2.83
CA GLU A 308 -8.39 7.34 -3.73
C GLU A 308 -7.77 6.04 -3.17
N TRP A 309 -7.15 6.07 -1.99
CA TRP A 309 -6.56 4.88 -1.39
C TRP A 309 -7.63 3.91 -0.91
N PHE A 310 -7.31 2.64 -0.94
CA PHE A 310 -8.15 1.60 -0.34
C PHE A 310 -7.68 1.38 1.08
N ILE A 311 -8.51 1.81 2.04
CA ILE A 311 -8.24 1.66 3.46
C ILE A 311 -9.32 0.74 4.05
N VAL A 312 -8.91 -0.39 4.59
CA VAL A 312 -9.79 -1.33 5.31
C VAL A 312 -9.24 -1.47 6.72
N GLU A 313 -10.01 -1.03 7.69
CA GLU A 313 -9.62 -1.06 9.11
C GLU A 313 -9.67 -2.50 9.66
N ASN A 314 -8.77 -2.80 10.59
CA ASN A 314 -8.70 -4.10 11.29
C ASN A 314 -8.68 -5.32 10.35
N ALA A 315 -7.99 -5.21 9.22
CA ALA A 315 -7.90 -6.28 8.22
C ALA A 315 -6.91 -7.41 8.60
N HIS A 316 -6.03 -7.17 9.56
CA HIS A 316 -5.04 -8.13 10.05
C HIS A 316 -4.63 -7.81 11.50
N GLU A 317 -3.92 -8.71 12.14
CA GLU A 317 -3.46 -8.55 13.51
C GLU A 317 -2.47 -7.38 13.63
N PRO A 318 -2.70 -6.41 14.55
CA PRO A 318 -1.83 -5.26 14.74
C PRO A 318 -0.55 -5.62 15.49
N ILE A 319 0.59 -5.03 15.10
CA ILE A 319 1.85 -5.10 15.85
C ILE A 319 1.90 -4.02 16.93
N ILE A 320 1.31 -2.85 16.64
CA ILE A 320 1.28 -1.67 17.50
C ILE A 320 -0.19 -1.30 17.77
N ASP A 321 -0.48 -0.89 18.99
CA ASP A 321 -1.80 -0.37 19.33
C ASP A 321 -2.05 1.02 18.70
N LYS A 322 -3.32 1.37 18.54
CA LYS A 322 -3.74 2.60 17.88
C LYS A 322 -3.27 3.85 18.63
N VAL A 323 -3.26 3.81 19.97
CA VAL A 323 -2.87 4.95 20.82
C VAL A 323 -1.39 5.26 20.61
N THR A 324 -0.52 4.26 20.69
CA THR A 324 0.94 4.41 20.45
C THR A 324 1.21 4.94 19.04
N PHE A 325 0.46 4.47 18.04
CA PHE A 325 0.59 4.97 16.66
C PHE A 325 0.19 6.45 16.56
N GLU A 326 -0.93 6.85 17.12
CA GLU A 326 -1.41 8.25 17.12
C GLU A 326 -0.43 9.17 17.85
N MET A 327 0.13 8.75 18.99
CA MET A 327 1.21 9.46 19.66
C MET A 327 2.43 9.65 18.77
N ALA A 328 2.86 8.60 18.05
CA ALA A 328 3.98 8.70 17.12
C ALA A 328 3.69 9.69 15.98
N GLN A 329 2.45 9.73 15.45
CA GLN A 329 2.03 10.72 14.44
C GLN A 329 2.08 12.15 15.01
N SER A 330 1.50 12.39 16.19
CA SER A 330 1.53 13.68 16.88
C SER A 330 2.96 14.17 17.07
N LEU A 331 3.85 13.32 17.60
CA LEU A 331 5.27 13.64 17.78
C LEU A 331 5.99 13.92 16.44
N SER A 332 5.61 13.23 15.37
CA SER A 332 6.22 13.42 14.04
C SER A 332 5.86 14.76 13.39
N GLN A 333 4.70 15.33 13.71
CA GLN A 333 4.24 16.64 13.20
C GLN A 333 4.87 17.81 13.95
N ARG A 334 5.41 17.59 15.15
CA ARG A 334 6.00 18.65 15.98
C ARG A 334 7.37 19.07 15.42
N ASP A 335 7.66 20.38 15.46
CA ASP A 335 8.97 20.91 15.08
C ASP A 335 10.02 20.61 16.18
N THR A 336 10.70 19.46 16.02
CA THR A 336 11.67 18.95 16.98
C THR A 336 13.09 18.95 16.43
N ARG A 337 13.54 20.07 15.85
CA ARG A 337 14.91 20.18 15.31
C ARG A 337 15.94 19.95 16.39
N THR A 338 16.73 18.89 16.25
CA THR A 338 17.88 18.58 17.09
C THR A 338 19.16 18.56 16.27
N ALA A 339 20.29 18.86 16.91
CA ALA A 339 21.59 18.72 16.24
C ALA A 339 21.80 17.24 15.84
N PRO A 340 22.36 16.97 14.64
CA PRO A 340 22.57 15.59 14.15
C PRO A 340 23.40 14.70 15.07
N THR A 341 24.20 15.28 15.95
CA THR A 341 25.04 14.58 16.94
C THR A 341 24.27 14.07 18.16
N LYS A 342 23.07 14.59 18.43
CA LYS A 342 22.26 14.20 19.60
C LYS A 342 21.27 13.10 19.24
N ARG A 343 21.18 12.05 20.09
CA ARG A 343 20.28 10.91 19.90
C ARG A 343 18.85 11.24 20.31
N ASN A 344 18.69 11.95 21.43
CA ASN A 344 17.38 12.19 22.03
C ASN A 344 16.88 13.61 21.73
N VAL A 345 15.57 13.72 21.59
CA VAL A 345 14.86 14.99 21.55
C VAL A 345 14.70 15.49 22.98
N TYR A 346 14.90 16.76 23.24
CA TYR A 346 14.67 17.32 24.56
C TYR A 346 13.22 17.20 25.00
N LEU A 347 13.00 17.01 26.30
CA LEU A 347 11.68 16.72 26.91
C LEU A 347 10.57 17.63 26.37
N PHE A 348 10.74 18.95 26.45
CA PHE A 348 9.73 19.93 26.03
C PHE A 348 9.86 20.42 24.58
N SER A 349 10.75 19.80 23.78
CA SER A 349 10.95 20.21 22.39
C SER A 349 9.70 19.90 21.55
N GLY A 350 9.13 20.93 20.92
CA GLY A 350 7.91 20.84 20.13
C GLY A 350 6.59 20.98 20.93
N PHE A 351 6.68 21.09 22.27
CA PHE A 351 5.53 21.34 23.13
C PHE A 351 5.48 22.79 23.62
N LEU A 352 6.66 23.41 23.86
CA LEU A 352 6.76 24.71 24.51
C LEU A 352 6.74 25.86 23.50
N ARG A 353 5.81 26.79 23.69
CA ARG A 353 5.63 27.99 22.88
C ARG A 353 5.66 29.26 23.73
N CYS A 354 6.12 30.33 23.12
CA CYS A 354 6.00 31.68 23.72
C CYS A 354 4.58 32.17 23.55
N ALA A 355 3.93 32.59 24.61
CA ALA A 355 2.56 33.04 24.58
C ALA A 355 2.35 34.36 23.80
N ASP A 356 3.37 35.25 23.74
CA ASP A 356 3.24 36.54 23.05
C ASP A 356 3.40 36.42 21.53
N CYS A 357 4.32 35.56 21.06
CA CYS A 357 4.64 35.46 19.61
C CYS A 357 4.30 34.11 18.98
N ASP A 358 3.77 33.17 19.74
CA ASP A 358 3.41 31.80 19.34
C ASP A 358 4.53 31.01 18.65
N LYS A 359 5.79 31.38 18.89
CA LYS A 359 6.94 30.65 18.35
C LYS A 359 7.52 29.69 19.39
N SER A 360 8.11 28.60 18.89
CA SER A 360 8.76 27.62 19.75
C SER A 360 9.84 28.24 20.63
N MET A 361 10.03 27.73 21.84
CA MET A 361 11.11 28.13 22.70
C MET A 361 12.32 27.20 22.53
N THR A 362 13.52 27.77 22.55
CA THR A 362 14.77 27.06 22.30
C THR A 362 15.51 26.77 23.59
N LYS A 363 15.96 25.53 23.77
CA LYS A 363 16.81 25.15 24.89
C LYS A 363 18.19 25.78 24.76
N LYS A 364 18.68 26.42 25.87
CA LYS A 364 20.05 26.88 26.03
C LYS A 364 20.66 26.31 27.31
N THR A 365 21.94 26.04 27.29
CA THR A 365 22.69 25.56 28.45
C THR A 365 23.88 26.48 28.66
N ASN A 366 23.99 27.04 29.84
CA ASN A 366 25.12 27.85 30.27
C ASN A 366 25.92 27.05 31.30
N LYS A 367 27.25 27.04 31.14
CA LYS A 367 28.19 26.46 32.09
C LYS A 367 28.78 27.59 32.92
N LYS A 368 28.69 27.48 34.25
CA LYS A 368 29.30 28.42 35.18
C LYS A 368 30.30 27.67 36.06
N ASN A 369 31.56 28.07 36.02
CA ASN A 369 32.56 27.55 36.94
C ASN A 369 32.32 28.18 38.31
N MET A 370 32.16 27.34 39.30
CA MET A 370 31.99 27.74 40.70
C MET A 370 33.33 27.98 41.34
N ALA A 371 33.38 28.74 42.44
CA ALA A 371 34.61 29.04 43.19
C ALA A 371 35.31 27.81 43.77
N ASN A 372 34.57 26.70 43.92
CA ASN A 372 35.07 25.41 44.34
C ASN A 372 35.67 24.53 43.21
N GLY A 373 35.81 25.07 42.00
CA GLY A 373 36.36 24.35 40.84
C GLY A 373 35.33 23.45 40.11
N GLU A 374 34.12 23.32 40.60
CA GLU A 374 33.07 22.56 39.94
C GLU A 374 32.40 23.40 38.85
N THR A 375 32.00 22.77 37.73
CA THR A 375 31.27 23.41 36.66
C THR A 375 29.79 23.05 36.79
N LYS A 376 28.96 24.04 37.13
CA LYS A 376 27.47 23.85 37.18
C LYS A 376 26.86 24.23 35.85
N GLU A 377 26.01 23.34 35.31
CA GLU A 377 25.24 23.57 34.08
C GLU A 377 23.85 24.09 34.41
N TYR A 378 23.47 25.22 33.85
CA TYR A 378 22.15 25.80 33.97
C TYR A 378 21.44 25.67 32.60
N THR A 379 20.37 24.88 32.58
CA THR A 379 19.56 24.68 31.39
C THR A 379 18.27 25.48 31.47
N TYR A 380 17.95 26.22 30.44
CA TYR A 380 16.75 27.03 30.36
C TYR A 380 16.20 27.09 28.93
N TYR A 381 14.92 27.37 28.80
CA TYR A 381 14.27 27.64 27.55
C TYR A 381 14.09 29.15 27.34
N VAL A 382 14.26 29.63 26.11
CA VAL A 382 14.12 31.04 25.73
C VAL A 382 13.35 31.16 24.43
N CYS A 383 12.52 32.21 24.31
CA CYS A 383 11.78 32.50 23.10
C CYS A 383 12.72 32.59 21.88
N SER A 384 12.43 31.80 20.82
CA SER A 384 13.26 31.76 19.61
C SER A 384 13.24 33.08 18.82
N THR A 385 12.14 33.83 18.86
CA THR A 385 12.05 35.16 18.20
C THR A 385 13.02 36.13 18.86
N TYR A 386 12.97 36.26 20.18
CA TYR A 386 13.88 37.10 20.93
C TYR A 386 15.35 36.67 20.79
N ALA A 387 15.61 35.36 20.89
CA ALA A 387 16.99 34.84 20.93
C ALA A 387 17.68 34.82 19.58
N LEU A 388 16.96 34.65 18.48
CA LEU A 388 17.53 34.34 17.16
C LEU A 388 17.13 35.30 16.03
N LYS A 389 15.99 36.02 16.16
CA LYS A 389 15.44 36.79 15.05
C LYS A 389 15.45 38.31 15.30
N ASN A 390 14.62 38.77 16.23
CA ASN A 390 14.49 40.20 16.52
C ASN A 390 14.01 40.43 17.96
N LYS A 391 14.79 41.23 18.71
CA LYS A 391 14.47 41.56 20.12
C LYS A 391 13.33 42.56 20.26
N ASP A 392 13.00 43.31 19.20
CA ASP A 392 11.89 44.26 19.21
C ASP A 392 10.54 43.62 18.97
N LYS A 393 10.52 42.39 18.39
CA LYS A 393 9.26 41.67 18.10
C LYS A 393 8.74 40.80 19.24
N CYS A 394 9.53 40.56 20.27
CA CYS A 394 9.12 39.80 21.44
C CYS A 394 10.03 40.14 22.63
N SER A 395 9.48 40.18 23.81
CA SER A 395 10.23 40.40 25.05
C SER A 395 11.02 39.12 25.44
N ARG A 396 11.93 39.24 26.42
CA ARG A 396 12.73 38.11 26.87
C ARG A 396 11.89 37.16 27.73
N HIS A 397 11.37 36.12 27.13
CA HIS A 397 10.72 35.01 27.84
C HIS A 397 11.75 33.90 28.08
N SER A 398 12.00 33.54 29.33
CA SER A 398 12.91 32.45 29.68
C SER A 398 12.46 31.75 30.95
N ILE A 399 12.50 30.43 30.96
CA ILE A 399 12.14 29.59 32.11
C ILE A 399 13.22 28.51 32.28
N SER A 400 13.59 28.20 33.54
CA SER A 400 14.53 27.12 33.82
C SER A 400 13.90 25.75 33.48
N LEU A 401 14.74 24.76 33.17
CA LEU A 401 14.27 23.42 32.91
C LEU A 401 13.63 22.80 34.17
N GLU A 402 14.21 23.09 35.32
CA GLU A 402 13.77 22.57 36.62
C GLU A 402 12.38 23.11 36.97
N ASP A 403 12.20 24.45 36.95
CA ASP A 403 10.90 25.11 37.25
C ASP A 403 9.80 24.68 36.26
N LEU A 404 10.15 24.56 34.96
CA LEU A 404 9.21 24.11 33.96
C LEU A 404 8.79 22.64 34.18
N THR A 405 9.74 21.76 34.53
CA THR A 405 9.44 20.35 34.80
C THR A 405 8.55 20.20 36.00
N GLU A 406 8.84 20.94 37.09
CA GLU A 406 8.04 20.92 38.32
C GLU A 406 6.62 21.48 38.08
N ALA A 407 6.52 22.59 37.37
CA ALA A 407 5.21 23.22 37.10
C ALA A 407 4.34 22.29 36.24
N VAL A 408 4.89 21.68 35.20
CA VAL A 408 4.14 20.77 34.31
C VAL A 408 3.77 19.49 35.04
N LEU A 409 4.67 18.92 35.83
CA LEU A 409 4.40 17.70 36.61
C LEU A 409 3.27 17.96 37.61
N ASN A 410 3.32 19.07 38.35
CA ASN A 410 2.28 19.47 39.31
C ASN A 410 0.93 19.67 38.60
N ALA A 411 0.92 20.32 37.43
CA ALA A 411 -0.32 20.54 36.68
C ALA A 411 -0.94 19.20 36.23
N ILE A 412 -0.13 18.26 35.73
CA ILE A 412 -0.59 16.92 35.35
C ILE A 412 -1.11 16.16 36.58
N GLN A 413 -0.38 16.17 37.69
CA GLN A 413 -0.82 15.52 38.95
C GLN A 413 -2.15 16.05 39.45
N VAL A 414 -2.37 17.38 39.40
CA VAL A 414 -3.65 18.00 39.76
C VAL A 414 -4.76 17.49 38.83
N GLN A 415 -4.54 17.45 37.53
CA GLN A 415 -5.52 16.96 36.58
C GLN A 415 -5.84 15.48 36.80
N ILE A 416 -4.83 14.66 37.03
CA ILE A 416 -4.99 13.22 37.35
C ILE A 416 -5.83 13.07 38.64
N SER A 417 -5.55 13.86 39.67
CA SER A 417 -6.31 13.85 40.93
C SER A 417 -7.78 14.20 40.72
N LEU A 418 -8.05 15.24 39.92
CA LEU A 418 -9.43 15.65 39.57
C LEU A 418 -10.16 14.54 38.80
N VAL A 419 -9.48 13.91 37.83
CA VAL A 419 -10.03 12.79 37.04
C VAL A 419 -10.31 11.59 37.92
N CYS A 420 -9.38 11.23 38.85
CA CYS A 420 -9.58 10.14 39.80
C CYS A 420 -10.82 10.40 40.67
N ASN A 421 -10.96 11.61 41.22
CA ASN A 421 -12.12 11.99 42.02
C ASN A 421 -13.42 11.92 41.20
N MET A 422 -13.40 12.39 39.96
CA MET A 422 -14.56 12.28 39.06
C MET A 422 -14.91 10.81 38.78
N ALA A 423 -13.92 9.95 38.52
CA ALA A 423 -14.15 8.52 38.29
C ALA A 423 -14.78 7.84 39.53
N GLU A 424 -14.37 8.21 40.75
CA GLU A 424 -14.95 7.70 41.99
C GLU A 424 -16.41 8.17 42.11
N VAL A 425 -16.71 9.46 41.86
CA VAL A 425 -18.08 10.00 41.87
C VAL A 425 -18.96 9.34 40.82
N ILE A 426 -18.46 9.16 39.61
CA ILE A 426 -19.16 8.46 38.53
C ILE A 426 -19.47 6.99 38.93
N THR A 427 -18.52 6.32 39.57
CA THR A 427 -18.72 4.96 40.06
C THR A 427 -19.79 4.89 41.13
N GLU A 428 -19.83 5.89 42.03
CA GLU A 428 -20.85 5.99 43.06
C GLU A 428 -22.23 6.28 42.47
N ILE A 429 -22.33 7.19 41.49
CA ILE A 429 -23.56 7.48 40.76
C ILE A 429 -24.09 6.22 40.04
N ASN A 430 -23.23 5.48 39.41
CA ASN A 430 -23.59 4.26 38.68
C ASN A 430 -24.05 3.13 39.64
N LYS A 431 -23.65 3.16 40.91
CA LYS A 431 -24.10 2.24 41.97
C LYS A 431 -25.44 2.62 42.59
N GLN A 432 -25.93 3.83 42.36
CA GLN A 432 -27.21 4.26 42.97
C GLN A 432 -28.37 3.37 42.46
N GLU A 433 -29.25 3.01 43.37
CA GLU A 433 -30.44 2.17 43.11
C GLU A 433 -31.33 2.74 41.98
N ALA A 434 -31.36 4.03 41.77
CA ALA A 434 -32.13 4.66 40.70
C ALA A 434 -31.69 4.23 39.29
N VAL A 435 -30.38 4.16 39.04
CA VAL A 435 -29.82 3.75 37.74
C VAL A 435 -30.00 2.25 37.52
N CYS A 436 -29.81 1.46 38.58
CA CYS A 436 -30.04 0.02 38.54
C CYS A 436 -31.51 -0.32 38.29
N ASN A 437 -32.43 0.41 38.94
CA ASN A 437 -33.89 0.21 38.76
C ASN A 437 -34.36 0.64 37.36
N GLN A 438 -33.77 1.66 36.75
CA GLN A 438 -34.10 2.07 35.39
C GLN A 438 -33.70 1.01 34.37
N SER A 439 -32.50 0.45 34.48
CA SER A 439 -32.02 -0.65 33.60
C SER A 439 -32.90 -1.90 33.75
N LEU A 440 -33.24 -2.28 34.97
CA LEU A 440 -34.17 -3.40 35.24
C LEU A 440 -35.55 -3.15 34.64
N ARG A 441 -36.06 -1.91 34.73
CA ARG A 441 -37.37 -1.53 34.16
C ARG A 441 -37.37 -1.63 32.64
N LEU A 442 -36.34 -1.12 31.98
CA LEU A 442 -36.18 -1.20 30.52
C LEU A 442 -36.06 -2.64 30.05
N THR A 443 -35.30 -3.48 30.76
CA THR A 443 -35.15 -4.92 30.46
C THR A 443 -36.48 -5.66 30.56
N LYS A 444 -37.30 -5.38 31.58
CA LYS A 444 -38.64 -5.92 31.71
C LYS A 444 -39.56 -5.47 30.58
N GLN A 445 -39.50 -4.20 30.19
CA GLN A 445 -40.27 -3.70 29.05
C GLN A 445 -39.87 -4.38 27.73
N LEU A 446 -38.58 -4.62 27.51
CA LEU A 446 -38.08 -5.34 26.36
C LEU A 446 -38.64 -6.77 26.31
N GLN A 447 -38.53 -7.52 27.41
CA GLN A 447 -39.08 -8.88 27.51
C GLN A 447 -40.59 -8.92 27.23
N THR A 448 -41.34 -7.93 27.76
CA THR A 448 -42.77 -7.84 27.49
C THR A 448 -43.06 -7.64 26.00
N LYS A 449 -42.30 -6.75 25.34
CA LYS A 449 -42.48 -6.47 23.91
C LYS A 449 -42.04 -7.62 23.02
N GLU A 450 -41.00 -8.32 23.37
CA GLU A 450 -40.57 -9.54 22.65
C GLU A 450 -41.64 -10.64 22.75
N HIS A 451 -42.24 -10.84 23.93
CA HIS A 451 -43.34 -11.81 24.10
C HIS A 451 -44.63 -11.38 23.37
N GLU A 452 -44.96 -10.10 23.33
CA GLU A 452 -46.06 -9.58 22.51
C GLU A 452 -45.84 -9.82 21.01
N LEU A 453 -44.59 -9.61 20.51
CA LEU A 453 -44.23 -9.89 19.13
C LEU A 453 -44.35 -11.37 18.78
N GLU A 454 -43.91 -12.28 19.67
CA GLU A 454 -44.05 -13.71 19.52
C GLU A 454 -45.53 -14.15 19.40
N LYS A 455 -46.41 -13.58 20.25
CA LYS A 455 -47.84 -13.82 20.16
C LYS A 455 -48.43 -13.39 18.82
N ILE A 456 -48.05 -12.23 18.31
CA ILE A 456 -48.52 -11.73 17.01
C ILE A 456 -48.04 -12.63 15.88
N THR A 457 -46.77 -13.09 15.93
CA THR A 457 -46.22 -14.00 14.93
C THR A 457 -47.02 -15.31 14.91
N ASN A 458 -47.26 -15.88 16.07
CA ASN A 458 -48.10 -17.10 16.20
C ASN A 458 -49.54 -16.91 15.66
N VAL A 459 -50.12 -15.69 15.85
CA VAL A 459 -51.45 -15.40 15.27
C VAL A 459 -51.38 -15.34 13.74
N ILE A 460 -50.32 -14.76 13.19
CA ILE A 460 -50.12 -14.70 11.71
C ILE A 460 -49.99 -16.12 11.12
N ASP A 461 -49.27 -17.01 11.82
CA ASP A 461 -49.09 -18.41 11.40
C ASP A 461 -50.40 -19.17 11.47
N ASN A 462 -51.19 -18.99 12.54
CA ASN A 462 -52.51 -19.59 12.68
C ASN A 462 -53.49 -19.10 11.62
N LEU A 463 -53.51 -17.80 11.29
CA LEU A 463 -54.32 -17.25 10.21
C LEU A 463 -54.05 -17.92 8.86
N TYR A 464 -52.80 -18.32 8.61
CA TYR A 464 -52.45 -19.09 7.41
C TYR A 464 -53.09 -20.49 7.41
N MET A 465 -53.14 -21.16 8.57
CA MET A 465 -53.76 -22.46 8.72
C MET A 465 -55.29 -22.38 8.58
N ASP A 466 -55.92 -21.37 9.23
CA ASP A 466 -57.38 -21.14 9.15
C ASP A 466 -57.85 -20.87 7.71
N TRP A 467 -57.03 -20.12 6.94
CA TRP A 467 -57.31 -19.92 5.51
C TRP A 467 -57.16 -21.23 4.71
N LYS A 468 -56.15 -22.03 4.99
CA LYS A 468 -55.93 -23.33 4.33
C LYS A 468 -57.04 -24.35 4.65
N CYS A 469 -57.58 -24.33 5.87
CA CYS A 469 -58.69 -25.18 6.31
C CYS A 469 -60.06 -24.68 5.80
N GLY A 470 -60.11 -23.48 5.18
CA GLY A 470 -61.36 -22.93 4.63
C GLY A 470 -62.24 -22.21 5.65
N GLU A 471 -61.76 -21.95 6.88
CA GLU A 471 -62.51 -21.28 7.93
C GLU A 471 -62.65 -19.77 7.68
N ILE A 472 -61.67 -19.16 6.94
CA ILE A 472 -61.69 -17.76 6.54
C ILE A 472 -61.50 -17.59 5.03
N THR A 473 -62.12 -16.56 4.48
CA THR A 473 -62.00 -16.23 3.06
C THR A 473 -60.62 -15.62 2.74
N ARG A 474 -60.19 -15.73 1.49
CA ARG A 474 -58.94 -15.13 1.02
C ARG A 474 -58.85 -13.59 1.27
N ALA A 475 -59.98 -12.90 1.13
CA ALA A 475 -60.08 -11.45 1.36
C ALA A 475 -59.89 -11.10 2.84
N GLU A 476 -60.48 -11.87 3.74
CA GLU A 476 -60.31 -11.72 5.21
C GLU A 476 -58.87 -12.02 5.61
N TYR A 477 -58.30 -13.13 5.12
CA TYR A 477 -56.89 -13.47 5.37
C TYR A 477 -55.93 -12.32 4.99
N VAL A 478 -56.06 -11.79 3.78
CA VAL A 478 -55.16 -10.68 3.30
C VAL A 478 -55.34 -9.46 4.19
N ARG A 479 -56.58 -9.06 4.54
CA ARG A 479 -56.84 -7.91 5.40
C ARG A 479 -56.30 -8.09 6.82
N MET A 480 -56.52 -9.26 7.41
CA MET A 480 -56.06 -9.55 8.77
C MET A 480 -54.55 -9.67 8.84
N LYS A 481 -53.95 -10.34 7.86
CA LYS A 481 -52.49 -10.47 7.74
C LYS A 481 -51.81 -9.10 7.65
N ALA A 482 -52.27 -8.22 6.76
CA ALA A 482 -51.70 -6.88 6.64
C ALA A 482 -51.78 -6.07 7.94
N LYS A 483 -52.89 -6.21 8.69
CA LYS A 483 -53.07 -5.55 10.01
C LYS A 483 -52.08 -6.06 11.04
N PHE A 484 -51.85 -7.37 11.11
CA PHE A 484 -50.95 -7.97 12.09
C PHE A 484 -49.48 -7.78 11.70
N GLU A 485 -49.16 -7.80 10.42
CA GLU A 485 -47.81 -7.47 9.91
C GLU A 485 -47.45 -6.02 10.26
N ALA A 486 -48.32 -5.06 10.02
CA ALA A 486 -48.09 -3.66 10.41
C ALA A 486 -47.88 -3.50 11.93
N LYS A 487 -48.62 -4.26 12.73
CA LYS A 487 -48.44 -4.26 14.18
C LYS A 487 -47.11 -4.92 14.61
N ALA A 488 -46.70 -6.01 13.94
CA ALA A 488 -45.42 -6.66 14.19
C ALA A 488 -44.24 -5.75 13.85
N ASP A 489 -44.32 -5.04 12.73
CA ASP A 489 -43.24 -4.11 12.33
C ASP A 489 -43.14 -2.90 13.28
N SER A 490 -44.26 -2.35 13.74
CA SER A 490 -44.27 -1.34 14.79
C SER A 490 -43.60 -1.85 16.08
N MET A 491 -43.86 -3.09 16.48
CA MET A 491 -43.23 -3.69 17.66
C MET A 491 -41.73 -3.98 17.47
N LYS A 492 -41.31 -4.45 16.29
CA LYS A 492 -39.89 -4.63 15.97
C LYS A 492 -39.13 -3.32 16.11
N ASN A 493 -39.68 -2.22 15.59
CA ASN A 493 -39.07 -0.88 15.73
C ASN A 493 -38.99 -0.45 17.20
N ALA A 494 -40.03 -0.69 18.00
CA ALA A 494 -40.02 -0.41 19.43
C ALA A 494 -38.95 -1.26 20.18
N ILE A 495 -38.77 -2.52 19.83
CA ILE A 495 -37.73 -3.39 20.38
C ILE A 495 -36.33 -2.89 20.04
N VAL A 496 -36.10 -2.46 18.78
CA VAL A 496 -34.81 -1.86 18.37
C VAL A 496 -34.50 -0.62 19.18
N ASN A 497 -35.46 0.27 19.36
CA ASN A 497 -35.29 1.50 20.15
C ASN A 497 -35.01 1.17 21.63
N LEU A 498 -35.73 0.23 22.23
CA LEU A 498 -35.50 -0.21 23.62
C LEU A 498 -34.13 -0.86 23.80
N LYS A 499 -33.67 -1.68 22.83
CA LYS A 499 -32.30 -2.24 22.86
C LYS A 499 -31.23 -1.15 22.80
N ALA A 500 -31.40 -0.13 21.97
CA ALA A 500 -30.51 1.01 21.90
C ALA A 500 -30.50 1.82 23.21
N GLU A 501 -31.68 2.01 23.84
CA GLU A 501 -31.81 2.71 25.13
C GLU A 501 -31.18 1.92 26.29
N ILE A 502 -31.33 0.60 26.30
CA ILE A 502 -30.67 -0.29 27.26
C ILE A 502 -29.16 -0.25 27.08
N GLU A 503 -28.68 -0.25 25.84
CA GLU A 503 -27.24 -0.16 25.56
C GLU A 503 -26.65 1.16 26.02
N LEU A 504 -27.35 2.28 25.80
CA LEU A 504 -26.97 3.60 26.32
C LEU A 504 -27.00 3.64 27.85
N SER A 505 -28.01 3.05 28.47
CA SER A 505 -28.16 3.00 29.95
C SER A 505 -27.12 2.04 30.58
N SER A 506 -26.76 0.94 29.91
CA SER A 506 -25.77 -0.02 30.41
C SER A 506 -24.33 0.47 30.30
N LYS A 507 -24.03 1.37 29.35
CA LYS A 507 -22.71 1.99 29.23
C LYS A 507 -22.38 2.88 30.43
N GLY A 508 -23.34 3.21 31.30
CA GLY A 508 -23.14 4.08 32.45
C GLY A 508 -22.69 5.50 32.08
N VAL A 509 -22.66 6.41 33.02
CA VAL A 509 -22.08 7.73 32.80
C VAL A 509 -20.55 7.56 32.81
N GLY A 510 -19.92 7.54 31.61
CA GLY A 510 -18.53 7.94 31.43
C GLY A 510 -17.38 7.03 31.93
N ASN A 511 -17.61 5.85 32.51
CA ASN A 511 -16.50 5.03 33.04
C ASN A 511 -15.59 4.43 31.94
N ASN A 512 -16.04 4.38 30.68
CA ASN A 512 -15.27 3.91 29.52
C ASN A 512 -14.82 5.05 28.60
N ASP A 513 -14.85 6.30 29.05
CA ASP A 513 -14.32 7.40 28.26
C ASP A 513 -12.79 7.19 28.06
N PRO A 514 -12.32 7.13 26.82
CA PRO A 514 -10.89 6.97 26.52
C PRO A 514 -10.02 8.05 27.19
N TYR A 515 -10.55 9.25 27.34
CA TYR A 515 -9.87 10.37 27.99
C TYR A 515 -9.65 10.11 29.48
N LEU A 516 -10.66 9.62 30.21
CA LEU A 516 -10.53 9.24 31.61
C LEU A 516 -9.53 8.12 31.80
N GLN A 517 -9.59 7.09 30.96
CA GLN A 517 -8.67 5.96 31.03
C GLN A 517 -7.21 6.37 30.80
N MET A 518 -6.97 7.33 29.93
CA MET A 518 -5.65 7.86 29.63
C MET A 518 -5.00 8.52 30.87
N PHE A 519 -5.76 9.31 31.65
CA PHE A 519 -5.26 9.90 32.89
C PHE A 519 -5.12 8.88 34.02
N LEU A 520 -6.07 7.93 34.15
CA LEU A 520 -6.03 6.89 35.18
C LEU A 520 -4.80 5.97 35.05
N LYS A 521 -4.32 5.74 33.84
CA LYS A 521 -3.08 4.98 33.55
C LYS A 521 -1.86 5.60 34.23
N HIS A 522 -1.85 6.91 34.42
CA HIS A 522 -0.74 7.67 35.00
C HIS A 522 -0.94 8.08 36.46
N LYS A 523 -1.84 7.41 37.22
CA LYS A 523 -2.22 7.78 38.61
C LYS A 523 -1.04 8.06 39.54
N ASN A 524 0.10 7.35 39.36
CA ASN A 524 1.26 7.45 40.26
C ASN A 524 2.48 8.07 39.56
N ILE A 525 2.27 9.09 38.72
CA ILE A 525 3.37 9.75 38.02
C ILE A 525 4.28 10.51 38.99
N THR A 526 5.58 10.21 38.94
CA THR A 526 6.62 10.89 39.72
C THR A 526 7.62 11.63 38.83
N GLU A 527 7.79 11.19 37.59
CA GLU A 527 8.72 11.77 36.63
C GLU A 527 8.06 11.95 35.25
N LEU A 528 8.44 13.03 34.57
CA LEU A 528 7.97 13.29 33.22
C LEU A 528 8.85 12.62 32.19
N ASN A 529 8.25 11.88 31.29
CA ASN A 529 8.88 11.44 30.05
C ASN A 529 8.17 12.03 28.82
N ARG A 530 8.77 11.88 27.65
CA ARG A 530 8.23 12.46 26.43
C ARG A 530 6.93 11.79 25.97
N GLY A 531 6.75 10.50 26.26
CA GLY A 531 5.52 9.76 25.99
C GLY A 531 4.32 10.33 26.77
N ILE A 532 4.49 10.55 28.08
CA ILE A 532 3.47 11.15 28.94
C ILE A 532 3.09 12.55 28.46
N LEU A 533 4.08 13.37 28.08
CA LEU A 533 3.79 14.70 27.50
C LEU A 533 3.02 14.60 26.19
N ALA A 534 3.36 13.63 25.33
CA ALA A 534 2.67 13.44 24.05
C ALA A 534 1.23 12.94 24.23
N GLU A 535 0.98 12.16 25.29
CA GLU A 535 -0.32 11.59 25.61
C GLU A 535 -1.25 12.63 26.28
N LEU A 536 -0.71 13.44 27.21
CA LEU A 536 -1.52 14.30 28.08
C LEU A 536 -1.49 15.78 27.71
N ILE A 537 -0.51 16.25 26.92
CA ILE A 537 -0.31 17.68 26.64
C ILE A 537 -0.18 17.94 25.14
N ASP A 538 -1.01 18.85 24.64
CA ASP A 538 -0.85 19.34 23.28
C ASP A 538 0.18 20.46 23.19
N THR A 539 0.02 21.54 23.94
CA THR A 539 0.91 22.70 23.88
C THR A 539 1.06 23.35 25.25
N ILE A 540 2.27 23.82 25.57
CA ILE A 540 2.60 24.55 26.78
C ILE A 540 2.92 26.00 26.38
N TYR A 541 2.17 26.98 26.91
CA TYR A 541 2.43 28.38 26.67
C TYR A 541 3.15 29.02 27.89
N HIS A 542 4.26 29.70 27.61
CA HIS A 542 4.98 30.44 28.66
C HIS A 542 4.78 31.96 28.48
N HIS A 543 4.20 32.57 29.50
CA HIS A 543 4.05 34.03 29.66
C HIS A 543 5.18 34.61 30.53
N PHE A 544 5.46 35.89 30.33
CA PHE A 544 6.29 36.66 31.28
C PHE A 544 5.45 37.16 32.44
N GLY A 545 5.77 36.74 33.65
CA GLY A 545 4.99 37.10 34.84
C GLY A 545 3.99 36.01 35.22
N ILE A 546 4.24 35.43 36.33
CA ILE A 546 3.57 34.30 36.94
C ILE A 546 2.06 34.50 37.01
N VAL A 547 1.29 33.59 36.47
CA VAL A 547 0.05 33.17 37.13
C VAL A 547 0.08 31.64 37.16
N PRO A 548 0.21 31.01 38.32
CA PRO A 548 -0.10 29.59 38.47
C PRO A 548 -1.62 29.47 38.47
N GLY A 549 -2.15 28.86 37.42
CA GLY A 549 -3.57 28.50 37.33
C GLY A 549 -4.21 29.06 36.09
N LEU A 550 -4.30 28.22 35.13
CA LEU A 550 -5.37 28.00 34.15
C LEU A 550 -4.79 27.37 32.91
N ILE A 551 -4.92 26.09 32.84
CA ILE A 551 -4.80 25.28 31.65
C ILE A 551 -6.19 24.97 31.15
#